data_4e6655556f43e339db17b80f91e4d6d1
#
_entry.id   4e6655556f43e339db17b80f91e4d6d1
#
_cell.length_a   1.000
_cell.length_b   1.000
_cell.length_c   1.000
_cell.angle_alpha   90.00
_cell.angle_beta   90.00
_cell.angle_gamma   90.00
#
_symmetry.space_group_name_H-M   'P 1'
#
loop_
_entity.id
_entity.type
_entity.pdbx_description
1 polymer ?
#
loop_
_entity_poly.entity_id
_entity_poly.type
_entity_poly.pdbx_seq_one_letter_code
_entity_poly.pdbx_strand_id
1 'polypeptide(L)'
;MERKLNISKNYGIKIQLIAIDEGIQGYRDGSIETIERNAKLLNLPLIILSFKDLFGLTMDEIVPKCGIENSCTYCGVFRRQALDKGAEMVKATKLITGHNADDIAETVLMNFLRGDFNRLPVSVDPIGGGDIPRVKPFKYTYEKEIVMYARFCKLEYFCSECTYAVGAYRGNVRSLIKDLELNFLIYI
;
A
#
# COMPACT_ATOMS: atom_id res chain seq x y z
N MET A 1 -3.52 -2.37 15.33
CA MET A 1 -4.04 -3.69 15.76
C MET A 1 -2.91 -4.61 16.21
N GLU A 2 -1.92 -4.88 15.40
CA GLU A 2 -0.81 -5.83 15.67
C GLU A 2 0.00 -5.53 16.93
N ARG A 3 0.33 -4.24 17.18
CA ARG A 3 1.02 -3.87 18.42
C ARG A 3 0.22 -4.23 19.68
N LYS A 4 -1.08 -3.96 19.68
CA LYS A 4 -1.95 -4.31 20.82
C LYS A 4 -1.99 -5.82 21.02
N LEU A 5 -2.13 -6.59 19.95
CA LEU A 5 -2.11 -8.06 20.01
C LEU A 5 -0.75 -8.60 20.46
N ASN A 6 0.34 -8.02 19.95
CA ASN A 6 1.70 -8.41 20.33
C ASN A 6 1.91 -8.23 21.84
N ILE A 7 1.49 -7.11 22.41
CA ILE A 7 1.58 -6.83 23.83
C ILE A 7 0.66 -7.77 24.63
N SER A 8 -0.61 -7.88 24.25
CA SER A 8 -1.61 -8.64 25.01
C SER A 8 -1.36 -10.15 25.01
N LYS A 9 -0.76 -10.67 23.94
CA LYS A 9 -0.46 -12.10 23.75
C LYS A 9 1.01 -12.45 23.97
N ASN A 10 1.85 -11.45 24.25
CA ASN A 10 3.30 -11.62 24.48
C ASN A 10 4.02 -12.40 23.37
N TYR A 11 3.72 -12.07 22.08
CA TYR A 11 4.34 -12.74 20.94
C TYR A 11 5.84 -12.44 20.77
N GLY A 12 6.36 -11.40 21.42
CA GLY A 12 7.76 -10.99 21.33
C GLY A 12 8.17 -10.44 19.96
N ILE A 13 7.21 -9.99 19.14
CA ILE A 13 7.48 -9.46 17.79
C ILE A 13 8.06 -8.05 17.91
N LYS A 14 9.18 -7.81 17.25
CA LYS A 14 9.76 -6.46 17.06
C LYS A 14 9.14 -5.82 15.84
N ILE A 15 8.40 -4.72 16.04
CA ILE A 15 7.72 -3.97 14.98
C ILE A 15 8.56 -2.75 14.63
N GLN A 16 8.86 -2.59 13.33
CA GLN A 16 9.53 -1.44 12.74
C GLN A 16 8.63 -0.85 11.64
N LEU A 17 8.48 0.46 11.62
CA LEU A 17 7.75 1.15 10.55
C LEU A 17 8.71 1.54 9.43
N ILE A 18 8.28 1.33 8.19
CA ILE A 18 8.97 1.75 6.98
C ILE A 18 7.98 2.58 6.16
N ALA A 19 8.34 3.81 5.84
CA ALA A 19 7.60 4.66 4.94
C ALA A 19 8.41 4.94 3.69
N ILE A 20 7.75 5.05 2.55
CA ILE A 20 8.37 5.38 1.28
C ILE A 20 7.88 6.75 0.85
N ASP A 21 8.82 7.63 0.56
CA ASP A 21 8.61 8.94 -0.03
C ASP A 21 8.84 8.86 -1.54
N GLU A 22 7.77 8.90 -2.30
CA GLU A 22 7.82 8.84 -3.75
C GLU A 22 8.19 10.18 -4.40
N GLY A 23 8.20 11.27 -3.63
CA GLY A 23 8.49 12.61 -4.11
C GLY A 23 7.38 13.17 -5.01
N ILE A 24 6.11 12.99 -4.63
CA ILE A 24 4.92 13.51 -5.33
C ILE A 24 4.46 14.78 -4.62
N GLN A 25 4.51 15.92 -5.30
CA GLN A 25 4.06 17.21 -4.75
C GLN A 25 2.56 17.20 -4.43
N GLY A 26 2.17 17.89 -3.35
CA GLY A 26 0.80 18.00 -2.88
C GLY A 26 0.27 16.79 -2.11
N TYR A 27 0.93 15.63 -2.22
CA TYR A 27 0.59 14.40 -1.51
C TYR A 27 1.61 14.10 -0.40
N ARG A 28 2.89 14.29 -0.68
CA ARG A 28 4.04 13.90 0.13
C ARG A 28 3.98 14.43 1.56
N ASP A 29 3.86 15.75 1.71
CA ASP A 29 4.08 16.41 2.99
C ASP A 29 3.05 16.00 4.05
N GLY A 30 1.75 16.00 3.71
CA GLY A 30 0.69 15.55 4.60
C GLY A 30 0.78 14.06 4.95
N SER A 31 1.22 13.23 3.99
CA SER A 31 1.43 11.80 4.22
C SER A 31 2.56 11.56 5.21
N ILE A 32 3.73 12.17 5.01
CA ILE A 32 4.90 12.00 5.87
C ILE A 32 4.61 12.52 7.28
N GLU A 33 4.04 13.73 7.41
CA GLU A 33 3.70 14.30 8.71
C GLU A 33 2.75 13.38 9.51
N THR A 34 1.74 12.81 8.83
CA THR A 34 0.80 11.90 9.48
C THR A 34 1.47 10.62 9.94
N ILE A 35 2.38 10.05 9.12
CA ILE A 35 3.13 8.85 9.48
C ILE A 35 4.04 9.11 10.68
N GLU A 36 4.74 10.25 10.73
CA GLU A 36 5.59 10.63 11.85
C GLU A 36 4.81 10.81 13.16
N ARG A 37 3.63 11.47 13.08
CA ARG A 37 2.75 11.61 14.25
C ARG A 37 2.28 10.24 14.76
N ASN A 38 1.86 9.38 13.86
CA ASN A 38 1.42 8.04 14.23
C ASN A 38 2.57 7.18 14.80
N ALA A 39 3.77 7.29 14.25
CA ALA A 39 4.95 6.59 14.78
C ALA A 39 5.26 7.02 16.23
N LYS A 40 5.22 8.33 16.51
CA LYS A 40 5.38 8.88 17.84
C LYS A 40 4.26 8.42 18.78
N LEU A 41 3.00 8.51 18.36
CA LEU A 41 1.84 8.08 19.15
C LEU A 41 1.92 6.58 19.52
N LEU A 42 2.36 5.76 18.57
CA LEU A 42 2.52 4.33 18.76
C LEU A 42 3.84 3.96 19.47
N ASN A 43 4.74 4.91 19.67
CA ASN A 43 6.09 4.66 20.18
C ASN A 43 6.77 3.51 19.42
N LEU A 44 6.80 3.62 18.08
CA LEU A 44 7.44 2.68 17.18
C LEU A 44 8.55 3.36 16.39
N PRO A 45 9.68 2.68 16.17
CA PRO A 45 10.74 3.23 15.33
C PRO A 45 10.25 3.33 13.87
N LEU A 46 10.60 4.44 13.21
CA LEU A 46 10.23 4.76 11.83
C LEU A 46 11.48 5.01 11.00
N ILE A 47 11.51 4.43 9.81
CA ILE A 47 12.47 4.77 8.75
C ILE A 47 11.70 5.27 7.55
N ILE A 48 12.12 6.41 7.00
CA ILE A 48 11.59 6.99 5.77
C ILE A 48 12.65 6.84 4.70
N LEU A 49 12.31 6.24 3.57
CA LEU A 49 13.18 6.06 2.42
C LEU A 49 12.58 6.81 1.23
N SER A 50 13.38 7.65 0.58
CA SER A 50 12.91 8.39 -0.59
C SER A 50 13.35 7.72 -1.90
N PHE A 51 12.51 7.85 -2.93
CA PHE A 51 12.89 7.45 -4.30
C PHE A 51 14.11 8.24 -4.77
N LYS A 52 14.20 9.52 -4.38
CA LYS A 52 15.35 10.36 -4.75
C LYS A 52 16.65 9.80 -4.25
N ASP A 53 16.71 9.39 -2.98
CA ASP A 53 17.92 8.85 -2.36
C ASP A 53 18.27 7.45 -2.89
N LEU A 54 17.25 6.61 -3.13
CA LEU A 54 17.47 5.22 -3.54
C LEU A 54 17.71 5.05 -5.04
N PHE A 55 17.10 5.89 -5.88
CA PHE A 55 17.08 5.72 -7.34
C PHE A 55 17.51 6.98 -8.10
N GLY A 56 17.78 8.10 -7.41
CA GLY A 56 18.18 9.37 -8.01
C GLY A 56 17.05 10.18 -8.64
N LEU A 57 15.80 9.68 -8.65
CA LEU A 57 14.64 10.30 -9.29
C LEU A 57 13.42 10.26 -8.37
N THR A 58 12.57 11.30 -8.45
CA THR A 58 11.25 11.32 -7.84
C THR A 58 10.18 10.86 -8.84
N MET A 59 8.96 10.58 -8.37
CA MET A 59 7.85 10.29 -9.29
C MET A 59 7.52 11.48 -10.17
N ASP A 60 7.63 12.71 -9.65
CA ASP A 60 7.42 13.93 -10.44
C ASP A 60 8.44 14.09 -11.58
N GLU A 61 9.63 13.52 -11.44
CA GLU A 61 10.66 13.49 -12.50
C GLU A 61 10.50 12.28 -13.45
N ILE A 62 9.82 11.21 -13.02
CA ILE A 62 9.60 9.98 -13.80
C ILE A 62 8.37 10.11 -14.71
N VAL A 63 7.26 10.63 -14.19
CA VAL A 63 5.98 10.70 -14.92
C VAL A 63 6.07 11.42 -16.26
N PRO A 64 6.76 12.57 -16.40
CA PRO A 64 6.94 13.22 -17.70
C PRO A 64 7.65 12.36 -18.74
N LYS A 65 8.42 11.34 -18.30
CA LYS A 65 9.18 10.45 -19.20
C LYS A 65 8.41 9.18 -19.59
N CYS A 66 7.55 8.67 -18.70
CA CYS A 66 6.85 7.41 -18.93
C CYS A 66 5.36 7.56 -19.31
N GLY A 67 4.81 8.77 -19.17
CA GLY A 67 3.38 9.04 -19.34
C GLY A 67 2.57 8.72 -18.08
N ILE A 68 1.43 9.42 -17.94
CA ILE A 68 0.54 9.28 -16.77
C ILE A 68 -0.05 7.86 -16.69
N GLU A 69 -0.42 7.28 -17.83
CA GLU A 69 -1.01 5.94 -17.93
C GLU A 69 -0.09 4.84 -17.36
N ASN A 70 1.22 5.03 -17.43
CA ASN A 70 2.22 4.08 -16.95
C ASN A 70 2.72 4.41 -15.53
N SER A 71 2.36 5.57 -14.99
CA SER A 71 2.87 6.08 -13.71
C SER A 71 2.73 5.08 -12.56
N CYS A 72 1.57 4.46 -12.42
CA CYS A 72 1.31 3.46 -11.38
C CYS A 72 2.19 2.21 -11.51
N THR A 73 2.55 1.82 -12.73
CA THR A 73 3.43 0.66 -12.97
C THR A 73 4.84 0.95 -12.46
N TYR A 74 5.41 2.11 -12.86
CA TYR A 74 6.74 2.52 -12.40
C TYR A 74 6.77 2.75 -10.88
N CYS A 75 5.79 3.50 -10.35
CA CYS A 75 5.66 3.72 -8.92
C CYS A 75 5.60 2.39 -8.15
N GLY A 76 4.80 1.42 -8.64
CA GLY A 76 4.68 0.12 -8.00
C GLY A 76 5.98 -0.69 -8.01
N VAL A 77 6.78 -0.60 -9.07
CA VAL A 77 8.10 -1.26 -9.15
C VAL A 77 9.08 -0.64 -8.17
N PHE A 78 9.24 0.69 -8.21
CA PHE A 78 10.17 1.39 -7.32
C PHE A 78 9.77 1.27 -5.85
N ARG A 79 8.48 1.39 -5.53
CA ARG A 79 7.99 1.21 -4.15
C ARG A 79 8.28 -0.18 -3.62
N ARG A 80 8.13 -1.21 -4.46
CA ARG A 80 8.45 -2.59 -4.07
C ARG A 80 9.93 -2.75 -3.76
N GLN A 81 10.81 -2.24 -4.61
CA GLN A 81 12.26 -2.28 -4.41
C GLN A 81 12.69 -1.46 -3.18
N ALA A 82 12.08 -0.27 -2.98
CA ALA A 82 12.37 0.56 -1.81
C ALA A 82 11.96 -0.14 -0.50
N LEU A 83 10.81 -0.81 -0.49
CA LEU A 83 10.37 -1.60 0.66
C LEU A 83 11.29 -2.78 0.95
N ASP A 84 11.79 -3.47 -0.08
CA ASP A 84 12.74 -4.58 0.09
C ASP A 84 14.05 -4.06 0.67
N LYS A 85 14.62 -2.97 0.14
CA LYS A 85 15.80 -2.31 0.70
C LYS A 85 15.60 -1.87 2.15
N GLY A 86 14.44 -1.27 2.46
CA GLY A 86 14.12 -0.87 3.82
C GLY A 86 14.02 -2.06 4.78
N ALA A 87 13.42 -3.15 4.32
CA ALA A 87 13.30 -4.36 5.11
C ALA A 87 14.68 -5.03 5.38
N GLU A 88 15.58 -5.02 4.39
CA GLU A 88 16.97 -5.47 4.54
C GLU A 88 17.73 -4.62 5.56
N MET A 89 17.62 -3.28 5.48
CA MET A 89 18.29 -2.35 6.41
C MET A 89 17.92 -2.62 7.86
N VAL A 90 16.67 -2.98 8.12
CA VAL A 90 16.20 -3.29 9.49
C VAL A 90 16.29 -4.79 9.83
N LYS A 91 16.84 -5.60 8.93
CA LYS A 91 16.93 -7.06 9.07
C LYS A 91 15.55 -7.68 9.39
N ALA A 92 14.53 -7.24 8.67
CA ALA A 92 13.19 -7.74 8.86
C ALA A 92 13.07 -9.19 8.39
N THR A 93 12.36 -10.00 9.15
CA THR A 93 12.04 -11.39 8.76
C THR A 93 10.76 -11.48 7.95
N LYS A 94 9.90 -10.47 8.02
CA LYS A 94 8.63 -10.35 7.27
C LYS A 94 8.31 -8.89 7.01
N LEU A 95 7.75 -8.60 5.85
CA LEU A 95 7.22 -7.29 5.50
C LEU A 95 5.70 -7.35 5.52
N ILE A 96 5.09 -6.53 6.37
CA ILE A 96 3.63 -6.44 6.51
C ILE A 96 3.13 -5.26 5.71
N THR A 97 2.15 -5.47 4.85
CA THR A 97 1.53 -4.41 4.04
C THR A 97 0.04 -4.31 4.31
N GLY A 98 -0.51 -3.08 4.25
CA GLY A 98 -1.91 -2.81 4.51
C GLY A 98 -2.87 -3.12 3.35
N HIS A 99 -2.45 -3.91 2.35
CA HIS A 99 -3.33 -4.28 1.23
C HIS A 99 -4.60 -4.99 1.74
N ASN A 100 -5.73 -4.52 1.26
CA ASN A 100 -7.06 -4.97 1.64
C ASN A 100 -7.75 -5.76 0.51
N ALA A 101 -9.00 -6.17 0.70
CA ALA A 101 -9.75 -6.95 -0.29
C ALA A 101 -9.96 -6.20 -1.61
N ASP A 102 -10.23 -4.88 -1.54
CA ASP A 102 -10.41 -4.03 -2.72
C ASP A 102 -9.12 -3.95 -3.55
N ASP A 103 -7.96 -3.77 -2.91
CA ASP A 103 -6.65 -3.78 -3.58
C ASP A 103 -6.36 -5.10 -4.29
N ILE A 104 -6.75 -6.22 -3.69
CA ILE A 104 -6.58 -7.55 -4.29
C ILE A 104 -7.50 -7.71 -5.48
N ALA A 105 -8.78 -7.33 -5.35
CA ALA A 105 -9.77 -7.39 -6.44
C ALA A 105 -9.32 -6.54 -7.65
N GLU A 106 -8.88 -5.30 -7.41
CA GLU A 106 -8.31 -4.44 -8.45
C GLU A 106 -7.13 -5.12 -9.15
N THR A 107 -6.21 -5.70 -8.38
CA THR A 107 -5.01 -6.33 -8.94
C THR A 107 -5.35 -7.58 -9.75
N VAL A 108 -6.26 -8.42 -9.26
CA VAL A 108 -6.72 -9.63 -9.96
C VAL A 108 -7.41 -9.23 -11.27
N LEU A 109 -8.33 -8.26 -11.23
CA LEU A 109 -9.03 -7.80 -12.42
C LEU A 109 -8.09 -7.18 -13.45
N MET A 110 -7.12 -6.35 -13.01
CA MET A 110 -6.10 -5.80 -13.91
C MET A 110 -5.26 -6.88 -14.58
N ASN A 111 -4.82 -7.91 -13.84
CA ASN A 111 -4.03 -9.00 -14.39
C ASN A 111 -4.87 -9.85 -15.36
N PHE A 112 -6.13 -10.11 -15.03
CA PHE A 112 -7.06 -10.82 -15.90
C PHE A 112 -7.27 -10.08 -17.23
N LEU A 113 -7.57 -8.77 -17.18
CA LEU A 113 -7.78 -7.94 -18.36
C LEU A 113 -6.53 -7.79 -19.26
N ARG A 114 -5.34 -7.93 -18.66
CA ARG A 114 -4.07 -7.92 -19.40
C ARG A 114 -3.65 -9.29 -19.92
N GLY A 115 -4.37 -10.35 -19.58
CA GLY A 115 -3.99 -11.74 -19.90
C GLY A 115 -2.76 -12.24 -19.15
N ASP A 116 -2.40 -11.58 -18.02
CA ASP A 116 -1.23 -11.97 -17.21
C ASP A 116 -1.61 -13.04 -16.17
N PHE A 117 -1.91 -14.21 -16.67
CA PHE A 117 -2.37 -15.34 -15.86
C PHE A 117 -1.31 -15.84 -14.87
N ASN A 118 -0.03 -15.64 -15.18
CA ASN A 118 1.07 -16.05 -14.30
C ASN A 118 1.11 -15.26 -12.99
N ARG A 119 0.60 -14.04 -12.99
CA ARG A 119 0.52 -13.20 -11.80
C ARG A 119 -0.73 -13.41 -10.95
N LEU A 120 -1.75 -14.07 -11.46
CA LEU A 120 -2.99 -14.29 -10.71
C LEU A 120 -2.76 -15.05 -9.40
N PRO A 121 -2.06 -16.21 -9.37
CA PRO A 121 -1.80 -16.91 -8.11
C PRO A 121 -1.05 -16.05 -7.09
N VAL A 122 0.00 -15.34 -7.52
CA VAL A 122 0.82 -14.47 -6.66
C VAL A 122 0.00 -13.29 -6.11
N SER A 123 -1.00 -12.80 -6.86
CA SER A 123 -1.86 -11.71 -6.41
C SER A 123 -2.78 -12.14 -5.28
N VAL A 124 -3.23 -13.39 -5.32
CA VAL A 124 -4.18 -13.97 -4.34
C VAL A 124 -3.47 -14.59 -3.15
N ASP A 125 -2.18 -14.88 -3.23
CA ASP A 125 -1.45 -15.47 -2.11
C ASP A 125 -1.35 -14.48 -0.92
N PRO A 126 -1.71 -14.91 0.30
CA PRO A 126 -1.54 -14.11 1.49
C PRO A 126 -0.07 -13.83 1.84
N ILE A 127 0.83 -14.69 1.36
CA ILE A 127 2.27 -14.57 1.55
C ILE A 127 2.92 -14.43 0.17
N GLY A 128 3.27 -13.21 -0.23
CA GLY A 128 3.97 -12.96 -1.49
C GLY A 128 5.40 -13.51 -1.45
N GLY A 129 5.89 -13.96 -2.62
CA GLY A 129 7.28 -14.39 -2.82
C GLY A 129 8.27 -13.22 -2.79
N GLY A 130 9.54 -13.56 -2.54
CA GLY A 130 10.68 -12.64 -2.45
C GLY A 130 11.62 -13.11 -1.35
N ASP A 131 12.80 -12.49 -1.23
CA ASP A 131 13.78 -12.82 -0.19
C ASP A 131 13.20 -12.55 1.23
N ILE A 132 12.35 -11.52 1.33
CA ILE A 132 11.60 -11.22 2.56
C ILE A 132 10.10 -11.44 2.28
N PRO A 133 9.45 -12.43 2.93
CA PRO A 133 8.04 -12.73 2.74
C PRO A 133 7.14 -11.52 3.04
N ARG A 134 6.21 -11.21 2.15
CA ARG A 134 5.23 -10.13 2.30
C ARG A 134 3.90 -10.69 2.78
N VAL A 135 3.40 -10.16 3.89
CA VAL A 135 2.15 -10.61 4.52
C VAL A 135 1.10 -9.50 4.40
N LYS A 136 -0.12 -9.89 4.09
CA LYS A 136 -1.27 -8.99 3.88
C LYS A 136 -2.39 -9.33 4.89
N PRO A 137 -2.33 -8.84 6.13
CA PRO A 137 -3.31 -9.21 7.18
C PRO A 137 -4.75 -8.80 6.83
N PHE A 138 -4.93 -7.73 6.07
CA PHE A 138 -6.24 -7.19 5.69
C PHE A 138 -6.76 -7.71 4.35
N LYS A 139 -6.15 -8.74 3.78
CA LYS A 139 -6.48 -9.29 2.47
C LYS A 139 -7.99 -9.59 2.27
N TYR A 140 -8.68 -9.98 3.33
CA TYR A 140 -10.11 -10.32 3.31
C TYR A 140 -11.00 -9.26 3.96
N THR A 141 -10.43 -8.09 4.31
CA THR A 141 -11.16 -6.98 4.92
C THR A 141 -11.44 -5.93 3.85
N TYR A 142 -12.68 -5.47 3.73
CA TYR A 142 -13.02 -4.42 2.78
C TYR A 142 -12.46 -3.06 3.20
N GLU A 143 -12.12 -2.22 2.21
CA GLU A 143 -11.65 -0.85 2.46
C GLU A 143 -12.64 -0.08 3.35
N LYS A 144 -13.94 -0.20 3.08
CA LYS A 144 -15.01 0.44 3.88
C LYS A 144 -14.98 0.05 5.35
N GLU A 145 -14.68 -1.21 5.67
CA GLU A 145 -14.59 -1.69 7.06
C GLU A 145 -13.39 -1.06 7.78
N ILE A 146 -12.26 -0.94 7.07
CA ILE A 146 -11.04 -0.31 7.60
C ILE A 146 -11.30 1.18 7.89
N VAL A 147 -11.94 1.90 6.96
CA VAL A 147 -12.29 3.31 7.11
C VAL A 147 -13.25 3.52 8.28
N MET A 148 -14.28 2.68 8.38
CA MET A 148 -15.24 2.73 9.49
C MET A 148 -14.54 2.45 10.84
N TYR A 149 -13.68 1.44 10.91
CA TYR A 149 -12.90 1.14 12.09
C TYR A 149 -12.01 2.35 12.50
N ALA A 150 -11.30 2.93 11.53
CA ALA A 150 -10.46 4.09 11.78
C ALA A 150 -11.27 5.27 12.35
N ARG A 151 -12.45 5.53 11.79
CA ARG A 151 -13.37 6.59 12.23
C ARG A 151 -13.87 6.34 13.66
N PHE A 152 -14.36 5.14 13.95
CA PHE A 152 -14.87 4.80 15.30
C PHE A 152 -13.76 4.82 16.36
N CYS A 153 -12.56 4.37 16.00
CA CYS A 153 -11.41 4.41 16.88
C CYS A 153 -10.71 5.77 16.94
N LYS A 154 -11.23 6.78 16.21
CA LYS A 154 -10.65 8.14 16.09
C LYS A 154 -9.15 8.09 15.75
N LEU A 155 -8.79 7.19 14.82
CA LEU A 155 -7.42 7.11 14.34
C LEU A 155 -7.15 8.27 13.37
N GLU A 156 -6.00 8.90 13.51
CA GLU A 156 -5.56 9.88 12.52
C GLU A 156 -5.06 9.16 11.28
N TYR A 157 -5.57 9.57 10.12
CA TYR A 157 -5.10 9.12 8.82
C TYR A 157 -5.15 10.26 7.81
N PHE A 158 -4.24 10.22 6.87
CA PHE A 158 -4.22 11.14 5.74
C PHE A 158 -4.97 10.49 4.58
N CYS A 159 -5.99 11.17 4.11
CA CYS A 159 -6.78 10.74 2.96
C CYS A 159 -6.60 11.75 1.82
N SER A 160 -5.78 11.40 0.86
CA SER A 160 -5.65 12.15 -0.38
C SER A 160 -5.37 11.17 -1.51
N GLU A 161 -6.02 11.40 -2.64
CA GLU A 161 -5.68 10.65 -3.84
C GLU A 161 -4.35 11.13 -4.41
N CYS A 162 -3.57 10.19 -4.92
CA CYS A 162 -2.35 10.53 -5.64
C CYS A 162 -2.69 11.39 -6.87
N THR A 163 -1.95 12.47 -7.08
CA THR A 163 -2.14 13.40 -8.22
C THR A 163 -2.14 12.68 -9.57
N TYR A 164 -1.41 11.58 -9.68
CA TYR A 164 -1.31 10.74 -10.89
C TYR A 164 -2.34 9.61 -10.96
N ALA A 165 -3.21 9.46 -9.97
CA ALA A 165 -4.25 8.42 -9.98
C ALA A 165 -5.32 8.70 -11.04
N VAL A 166 -5.59 9.99 -11.30
CA VAL A 166 -6.53 10.43 -12.35
C VAL A 166 -5.92 10.12 -13.72
N GLY A 167 -6.60 9.25 -14.50
CA GLY A 167 -6.12 8.79 -15.81
C GLY A 167 -5.24 7.54 -15.77
N ALA A 168 -4.88 7.04 -14.59
CA ALA A 168 -4.20 5.76 -14.47
C ALA A 168 -5.18 4.60 -14.69
N TYR A 169 -4.72 3.53 -15.35
CA TYR A 169 -5.53 2.34 -15.63
C TYR A 169 -6.18 1.73 -14.38
N ARG A 170 -5.48 1.77 -13.25
CA ARG A 170 -5.99 1.27 -11.97
C ARG A 170 -7.23 2.04 -11.48
N GLY A 171 -7.31 3.34 -11.72
CA GLY A 171 -8.45 4.17 -11.37
C GLY A 171 -9.75 3.71 -12.03
N ASN A 172 -9.68 3.38 -13.33
CA ASN A 172 -10.82 2.86 -14.09
C ASN A 172 -11.30 1.51 -13.54
N VAL A 173 -10.35 0.64 -13.20
CA VAL A 173 -10.68 -0.68 -12.61
C VAL A 173 -11.33 -0.54 -11.23
N ARG A 174 -10.84 0.39 -10.40
CA ARG A 174 -11.43 0.72 -9.10
C ARG A 174 -12.88 1.20 -9.24
N SER A 175 -13.13 2.13 -10.16
CA SER A 175 -14.49 2.63 -10.42
C SER A 175 -15.41 1.50 -10.86
N LEU A 176 -14.98 0.64 -11.78
CA LEU A 176 -15.74 -0.50 -12.23
C LEU A 176 -16.10 -1.46 -11.08
N ILE A 177 -15.15 -1.78 -10.19
CA ILE A 177 -15.42 -2.66 -9.03
C ILE A 177 -16.44 -2.02 -8.10
N LYS A 178 -16.31 -0.72 -7.82
CA LYS A 178 -17.28 0.00 -6.96
C LYS A 178 -18.68 0.06 -7.58
N ASP A 179 -18.78 0.27 -8.88
CA ASP A 179 -20.06 0.24 -9.60
C ASP A 179 -20.70 -1.15 -9.57
N LEU A 180 -19.90 -2.22 -9.73
CA LEU A 180 -20.35 -3.59 -9.61
C LEU A 180 -20.84 -3.90 -8.18
N GLU A 181 -20.09 -3.49 -7.14
CA GLU A 181 -20.53 -3.64 -5.74
C GLU A 181 -21.87 -2.98 -5.50
N LEU A 182 -22.06 -1.73 -5.93
CA LEU A 182 -23.31 -1.01 -5.74
C LEU A 182 -24.50 -1.70 -6.42
N ASN A 183 -24.29 -2.21 -7.63
CA ASN A 183 -25.35 -2.82 -8.41
C ASN A 183 -25.67 -4.26 -7.98
N PHE A 184 -24.70 -5.03 -7.46
CA PHE A 184 -24.92 -6.41 -7.05
C PHE A 184 -25.29 -6.56 -5.57
N LEU A 185 -24.85 -5.66 -4.67
CA LEU A 185 -25.25 -5.68 -3.26
C LEU A 185 -26.72 -5.31 -3.01
N ILE A 186 -27.43 -4.78 -4.02
CA ILE A 186 -28.87 -4.52 -3.93
C ILE A 186 -29.70 -5.82 -4.05
N TYR A 187 -29.08 -6.93 -4.46
CA TYR A 187 -29.75 -8.22 -4.71
C TYR A 187 -29.39 -9.33 -3.71
N ILE A 188 -28.63 -9.02 -2.67
CA ILE A 188 -28.32 -9.92 -1.55
C ILE A 188 -28.85 -9.33 -0.24
#